data_e165a5273c12bdaeba3c98bb73e3f20c
#
_entry.id   e165a5273c12bdaeba3c98bb73e3f20c
#
_cell.length_a   1.000
_cell.length_b   1.000
_cell.length_c   1.000
_cell.angle_alpha   90.00
_cell.angle_beta   90.00
_cell.angle_gamma   90.00
#
_symmetry.space_group_name_H-M   'P 1'
#
loop_
_entity.id
_entity.type
_entity.pdbx_description
1 polymer ?
#
loop_
_entity_poly.entity_id
_entity_poly.type
_entity_poly.pdbx_seq_one_letter_code
_entity_poly.pdbx_strand_id
1 'polypeptide(L)'
;MTAARCQILGCRPRVNDTVFDFVIADYEIAGGYCQVQMRATRRDGCESFTVDWGDGTVVEQSDYVVWHNYTKPGCFTVRIGKNVKWWRLWDCYTVTPDNRILVSRPAIHPKCWSDWLESCQGTYCGWNNSDHGGVQGRIIPWGRSISSTFCCYQFCFNVTGGFPPWTPMIIDATGTFDRCTGLAGRVPKWGRNITKLAQCFCDCPGAHGRFLPWPERCTDFASCFKNATGMRGEIPAWPECAESLDSAFEGCAGATGLIPKWPEAVKSVNYCYKDCAGLTGAWTDDPALLMPEEKLRNSPTSDYYRCYDVVTGCADAVRDLFWDRNWGGTIPRPETALEMKT
;
A
#
# COMPACT_ATOMS: atom_id res chain seq x y z
N MET A 1 31.54 -15.27 13.59
CA MET A 1 30.44 -16.14 14.07
C MET A 1 29.87 -16.85 12.88
N THR A 2 29.89 -18.16 12.84
CA THR A 2 29.39 -18.99 11.74
C THR A 2 27.85 -18.97 11.72
N ALA A 3 27.24 -19.15 10.54
CA ALA A 3 25.79 -19.17 10.35
C ALA A 3 25.04 -20.08 11.34
N ALA A 4 25.65 -21.17 11.77
CA ALA A 4 25.11 -22.10 12.78
C ALA A 4 24.93 -21.48 14.17
N ARG A 5 25.78 -20.54 14.61
CA ARG A 5 25.65 -19.85 15.90
C ARG A 5 24.53 -18.80 15.92
N CYS A 6 24.21 -18.21 14.75
CA CYS A 6 23.06 -17.28 14.64
C CYS A 6 21.71 -18.00 14.75
N GLN A 7 21.60 -19.26 14.28
CA GLN A 7 20.37 -20.04 14.42
C GLN A 7 20.03 -20.41 15.86
N ILE A 8 21.04 -20.66 16.69
CA ILE A 8 20.86 -21.02 18.12
C ILE A 8 20.33 -19.82 18.95
N LEU A 9 20.63 -18.58 18.51
CA LEU A 9 20.21 -17.36 19.19
C LEU A 9 18.94 -16.73 18.55
N GLY A 10 18.29 -17.40 17.61
CA GLY A 10 17.11 -16.87 16.90
C GLY A 10 17.41 -15.66 15.99
N CYS A 11 18.68 -15.33 15.75
CA CYS A 11 19.09 -14.25 14.88
C CYS A 11 19.42 -14.79 13.47
N ARG A 12 18.72 -14.34 12.44
CA ARG A 12 19.14 -14.62 11.06
C ARG A 12 20.43 -13.86 10.73
N PRO A 13 21.32 -14.40 9.85
CA PRO A 13 22.45 -13.63 9.31
C PRO A 13 21.96 -12.33 8.66
N ARG A 14 22.78 -11.30 8.65
CA ARG A 14 22.47 -10.07 7.91
C ARG A 14 22.49 -10.34 6.40
N VAL A 15 21.50 -9.82 5.71
CA VAL A 15 21.44 -9.81 4.25
C VAL A 15 22.07 -8.50 3.78
N ASN A 16 23.20 -8.60 3.07
CA ASN A 16 23.93 -7.42 2.63
C ASN A 16 23.30 -6.77 1.41
N ASP A 17 22.88 -7.55 0.42
CA ASP A 17 22.42 -7.06 -0.86
C ASP A 17 20.92 -7.21 -1.01
N THR A 18 20.27 -6.28 -1.72
CA THR A 18 18.95 -6.52 -2.29
C THR A 18 19.12 -7.33 -3.57
N VAL A 19 18.37 -8.42 -3.69
CA VAL A 19 18.48 -9.35 -4.82
C VAL A 19 17.11 -9.61 -5.45
N PHE A 20 17.04 -9.55 -6.76
CA PHE A 20 15.88 -9.94 -7.55
C PHE A 20 16.32 -10.53 -8.89
N ASP A 21 15.48 -11.38 -9.47
CA ASP A 21 15.66 -11.78 -10.86
C ASP A 21 14.91 -10.82 -11.77
N PHE A 22 15.56 -10.49 -12.88
CA PHE A 22 15.03 -9.65 -13.94
C PHE A 22 14.96 -10.51 -15.20
N VAL A 23 13.75 -10.75 -15.70
CA VAL A 23 13.51 -11.63 -16.83
C VAL A 23 13.21 -10.80 -18.07
N ILE A 24 14.12 -10.85 -19.02
CA ILE A 24 14.02 -10.18 -20.32
C ILE A 24 13.55 -11.20 -21.36
N ALA A 25 12.40 -11.00 -21.95
CA ALA A 25 11.88 -11.83 -23.02
C ALA A 25 12.42 -11.42 -24.40
N ASP A 26 12.32 -12.31 -25.39
CA ASP A 26 12.80 -12.04 -26.76
C ASP A 26 12.19 -10.79 -27.37
N TYR A 27 10.86 -10.58 -27.19
CA TYR A 27 10.16 -9.41 -27.70
C TYR A 27 10.61 -8.08 -27.05
N GLU A 28 11.17 -8.12 -25.83
CA GLU A 28 11.66 -6.94 -25.12
C GLU A 28 13.02 -6.47 -25.64
N ILE A 29 13.73 -7.32 -26.37
CA ILE A 29 14.95 -6.96 -27.08
C ILE A 29 14.62 -6.47 -28.51
N ALA A 30 13.65 -7.08 -29.18
CA ALA A 30 13.18 -6.73 -30.54
C ALA A 30 14.33 -6.49 -31.55
N GLY A 31 15.45 -7.23 -31.41
CA GLY A 31 16.65 -7.10 -32.23
C GLY A 31 17.58 -5.93 -31.88
N GLY A 32 17.25 -5.15 -30.86
CA GLY A 32 18.07 -4.07 -30.30
C GLY A 32 18.54 -4.38 -28.88
N TYR A 33 18.07 -3.61 -27.92
CA TYR A 33 18.35 -3.81 -26.49
C TYR A 33 17.19 -3.36 -25.60
N CYS A 34 17.13 -3.92 -24.39
CA CYS A 34 16.25 -3.47 -23.32
C CYS A 34 17.05 -2.58 -22.37
N GLN A 35 16.70 -1.31 -22.29
CA GLN A 35 17.33 -0.35 -21.38
C GLN A 35 16.56 -0.26 -20.08
N VAL A 36 17.26 -0.44 -18.97
CA VAL A 36 16.72 -0.31 -17.61
C VAL A 36 17.25 0.96 -16.98
N GLN A 37 16.34 1.72 -16.39
CA GLN A 37 16.68 2.87 -15.56
C GLN A 37 16.31 2.58 -14.10
N MET A 38 17.29 2.72 -13.21
CA MET A 38 17.09 2.66 -11.77
C MET A 38 17.50 3.97 -11.13
N ARG A 39 16.72 4.42 -10.13
CA ARG A 39 17.14 5.50 -9.23
C ARG A 39 17.51 4.90 -7.88
N ALA A 40 18.60 5.36 -7.33
CA ALA A 40 19.08 4.92 -6.02
C ALA A 40 19.71 6.06 -5.24
N THR A 41 19.64 5.99 -3.93
CA THR A 41 20.30 6.95 -3.03
C THR A 41 21.27 6.20 -2.15
N ARG A 42 22.50 6.67 -2.11
CA ARG A 42 23.55 6.13 -1.25
C ARG A 42 23.23 6.34 0.22
N ARG A 43 23.76 5.47 1.05
CA ARG A 43 23.77 5.67 2.48
C ARG A 43 24.71 6.81 2.86
N ASP A 44 24.38 7.51 3.93
CA ASP A 44 25.20 8.59 4.45
C ASP A 44 26.61 8.06 4.81
N GLY A 45 27.65 8.79 4.40
CA GLY A 45 29.03 8.40 4.61
C GLY A 45 29.60 7.38 3.60
N CYS A 46 28.81 6.95 2.61
CA CYS A 46 29.31 6.10 1.51
C CYS A 46 29.56 6.93 0.25
N GLU A 47 30.69 6.69 -0.42
CA GLU A 47 31.05 7.39 -1.67
C GLU A 47 30.33 6.78 -2.89
N SER A 48 30.16 5.46 -2.86
CA SER A 48 29.58 4.69 -3.98
C SER A 48 28.77 3.49 -3.48
N PHE A 49 28.08 2.87 -4.42
CA PHE A 49 27.43 1.57 -4.27
C PHE A 49 27.65 0.72 -5.52
N THR A 50 27.55 -0.58 -5.39
CA THR A 50 27.72 -1.52 -6.50
C THR A 50 26.36 -2.03 -6.99
N VAL A 51 26.23 -2.21 -8.31
CA VAL A 51 25.14 -2.94 -8.95
C VAL A 51 25.77 -4.01 -9.85
N ASP A 52 25.46 -5.27 -9.54
CA ASP A 52 25.72 -6.42 -10.39
C ASP A 52 24.43 -6.70 -11.18
N TRP A 53 24.49 -6.56 -12.50
CA TRP A 53 23.33 -6.71 -13.38
C TRP A 53 23.03 -8.16 -13.75
N GLY A 54 23.89 -9.10 -13.34
CA GLY A 54 23.70 -10.54 -13.53
C GLY A 54 24.04 -11.05 -14.94
N ASP A 55 24.49 -10.19 -15.84
CA ASP A 55 24.95 -10.52 -17.18
C ASP A 55 26.50 -10.50 -17.31
N GLY A 56 27.17 -10.39 -16.18
CA GLY A 56 28.65 -10.21 -16.09
C GLY A 56 29.07 -8.75 -15.93
N THR A 57 28.11 -7.80 -16.02
CA THR A 57 28.40 -6.38 -15.82
C THR A 57 28.21 -6.02 -14.33
N VAL A 58 29.29 -5.57 -13.72
CA VAL A 58 29.32 -5.02 -12.37
C VAL A 58 29.76 -3.57 -12.43
N VAL A 59 28.95 -2.66 -11.90
CA VAL A 59 29.25 -1.23 -11.95
C VAL A 59 29.31 -0.66 -10.53
N GLU A 60 30.24 0.25 -10.31
CA GLU A 60 30.31 1.09 -9.14
C GLU A 60 29.73 2.45 -9.48
N GLN A 61 28.75 2.90 -8.71
CA GLN A 61 27.96 4.09 -9.01
C GLN A 61 27.99 5.09 -7.86
N SER A 62 28.17 6.35 -8.21
CA SER A 62 27.99 7.49 -7.32
C SER A 62 26.73 8.30 -7.63
N ASP A 63 26.18 8.12 -8.82
CA ASP A 63 25.08 8.90 -9.34
C ASP A 63 23.71 8.40 -8.84
N TYR A 64 22.74 9.31 -8.80
CA TYR A 64 21.36 9.02 -8.42
C TYR A 64 20.63 8.15 -9.46
N VAL A 65 21.02 8.22 -10.74
CA VAL A 65 20.41 7.48 -11.85
C VAL A 65 21.41 6.50 -12.42
N VAL A 66 21.01 5.25 -12.51
CA VAL A 66 21.82 4.15 -13.04
C VAL A 66 21.12 3.57 -14.27
N TRP A 67 21.86 3.37 -15.36
CA TRP A 67 21.38 2.81 -16.61
C TRP A 67 22.09 1.50 -16.92
N HIS A 68 21.35 0.55 -17.49
CA HIS A 68 21.91 -0.68 -18.03
C HIS A 68 21.15 -1.15 -19.28
N ASN A 69 21.88 -1.73 -20.23
CA ASN A 69 21.33 -2.23 -21.49
C ASN A 69 21.53 -3.74 -21.59
N TYR A 70 20.44 -4.49 -21.54
CA TYR A 70 20.46 -5.91 -21.84
C TYR A 70 20.30 -6.10 -23.36
N THR A 71 21.26 -6.77 -23.98
CA THR A 71 21.28 -7.02 -25.43
C THR A 71 20.84 -8.44 -25.82
N LYS A 72 20.53 -9.27 -24.81
CA LYS A 72 20.06 -10.65 -24.99
C LYS A 72 18.92 -10.95 -24.05
N PRO A 73 17.97 -11.77 -24.46
CA PRO A 73 16.94 -12.27 -23.55
C PRO A 73 17.57 -13.20 -22.51
N GLY A 74 16.91 -13.33 -21.36
CA GLY A 74 17.39 -14.21 -20.29
C GLY A 74 16.83 -13.86 -18.92
N CYS A 75 17.26 -14.63 -17.94
CA CYS A 75 16.98 -14.37 -16.53
C CYS A 75 18.28 -13.91 -15.86
N PHE A 76 18.27 -12.69 -15.37
CA PHE A 76 19.45 -12.04 -14.80
C PHE A 76 19.24 -11.81 -13.30
N THR A 77 20.14 -12.33 -12.46
CA THR A 77 20.06 -12.08 -11.00
C THR A 77 20.77 -10.78 -10.66
N VAL A 78 20.00 -9.72 -10.50
CA VAL A 78 20.50 -8.39 -10.13
C VAL A 78 20.77 -8.32 -8.64
N ARG A 79 21.93 -7.71 -8.26
CA ARG A 79 22.30 -7.46 -6.87
C ARG A 79 22.61 -5.99 -6.66
N ILE A 80 21.96 -5.37 -5.70
CA ILE A 80 22.20 -4.00 -5.29
C ILE A 80 22.88 -4.03 -3.93
N GLY A 81 24.09 -3.50 -3.85
CA GLY A 81 24.95 -3.59 -2.68
C GLY A 81 24.44 -2.83 -1.45
N LYS A 82 25.01 -3.15 -0.30
CA LYS A 82 24.63 -2.66 1.04
C LYS A 82 24.69 -1.14 1.24
N ASN A 83 25.41 -0.42 0.38
CA ASN A 83 25.59 1.03 0.50
C ASN A 83 24.41 1.85 -0.05
N VAL A 84 23.33 1.20 -0.47
CA VAL A 84 22.08 1.85 -0.90
C VAL A 84 21.11 1.92 0.25
N LYS A 85 20.60 3.12 0.53
CA LYS A 85 19.54 3.32 1.54
C LYS A 85 18.13 3.28 0.96
N TRP A 86 18.00 3.64 -0.32
CA TRP A 86 16.74 3.61 -1.06
C TRP A 86 17.02 3.41 -2.55
N TRP A 87 16.14 2.67 -3.25
CA TRP A 87 16.16 2.54 -4.69
C TRP A 87 14.75 2.27 -5.23
N ARG A 88 14.55 2.56 -6.51
CA ARG A 88 13.37 2.18 -7.27
C ARG A 88 13.72 1.93 -8.73
N LEU A 89 13.00 1.03 -9.36
CA LEU A 89 12.96 0.95 -10.81
C LEU A 89 12.12 2.14 -11.31
N TRP A 90 12.69 2.90 -12.24
CA TRP A 90 12.02 4.09 -12.75
C TRP A 90 11.35 3.80 -14.07
N ASP A 91 12.13 3.36 -15.07
CA ASP A 91 11.65 3.07 -16.40
C ASP A 91 12.41 1.88 -16.99
N CYS A 92 11.79 1.23 -17.98
CA CYS A 92 12.40 0.23 -18.81
C CYS A 92 11.90 0.40 -20.25
N TYR A 93 12.80 0.36 -21.19
CA TYR A 93 12.50 0.60 -22.59
C TYR A 93 13.14 -0.46 -23.47
N THR A 94 12.40 -0.96 -24.46
CA THR A 94 12.95 -1.64 -25.60
C THR A 94 13.40 -0.59 -26.60
N VAL A 95 14.66 -0.62 -26.99
CA VAL A 95 15.20 0.21 -28.08
C VAL A 95 15.45 -0.69 -29.28
N THR A 96 14.66 -0.48 -30.33
CA THR A 96 14.75 -1.27 -31.56
C THR A 96 15.94 -0.83 -32.42
N PRO A 97 16.40 -1.64 -33.40
CA PRO A 97 17.53 -1.29 -34.27
C PRO A 97 17.34 0.01 -35.07
N ASP A 98 16.09 0.41 -35.32
CA ASP A 98 15.73 1.66 -35.98
C ASP A 98 15.50 2.83 -34.98
N ASN A 99 16.04 2.68 -33.75
CA ASN A 99 15.95 3.67 -32.66
C ASN A 99 14.53 4.04 -32.19
N ARG A 100 13.55 3.20 -32.41
CA ARG A 100 12.24 3.37 -31.73
C ARG A 100 12.36 2.98 -30.29
N ILE A 101 11.72 3.77 -29.43
CA ILE A 101 11.66 3.53 -27.98
C ILE A 101 10.25 3.05 -27.66
N LEU A 102 10.15 1.82 -27.13
CA LEU A 102 8.91 1.21 -26.69
C LEU A 102 9.00 0.98 -25.18
N VAL A 103 7.95 1.35 -24.46
CA VAL A 103 7.87 1.05 -23.02
C VAL A 103 7.88 -0.46 -22.84
N SER A 104 8.82 -0.96 -22.06
CA SER A 104 8.95 -2.37 -21.69
C SER A 104 8.64 -2.56 -20.21
N ARG A 105 8.16 -3.75 -19.87
CA ARG A 105 7.90 -4.15 -18.48
C ARG A 105 8.35 -5.60 -18.26
N PRO A 106 9.67 -5.85 -18.21
CA PRO A 106 10.18 -7.17 -17.92
C PRO A 106 9.68 -7.73 -16.60
N ALA A 107 9.63 -9.04 -16.48
CA ALA A 107 9.22 -9.67 -15.25
C ALA A 107 10.29 -9.53 -14.16
N ILE A 108 9.88 -9.26 -12.93
CA ILE A 108 10.73 -9.10 -11.76
C ILE A 108 10.30 -10.08 -10.69
N HIS A 109 11.23 -10.88 -10.20
CA HIS A 109 11.01 -11.81 -9.09
C HIS A 109 11.87 -11.40 -7.88
N PRO A 110 11.30 -10.69 -6.89
CA PRO A 110 12.03 -10.33 -5.68
C PRO A 110 12.53 -11.55 -4.92
N LYS A 111 13.78 -11.53 -4.45
CA LYS A 111 14.42 -12.62 -3.67
C LYS A 111 14.73 -12.23 -2.23
N CYS A 112 15.34 -11.08 -2.03
CA CYS A 112 15.59 -10.58 -0.68
C CYS A 112 15.81 -9.07 -0.66
N TRP A 113 15.47 -8.46 0.47
CA TRP A 113 15.83 -7.07 0.80
C TRP A 113 17.11 -7.03 1.61
N SER A 114 17.98 -6.09 1.29
CA SER A 114 19.12 -5.78 2.15
C SER A 114 18.66 -5.35 3.54
N ASP A 115 19.33 -5.84 4.58
CA ASP A 115 19.10 -5.38 5.96
C ASP A 115 19.63 -3.94 6.21
N TRP A 116 20.29 -3.35 5.22
CA TRP A 116 20.80 -1.99 5.23
C TRP A 116 19.90 -0.99 4.48
N LEU A 117 18.91 -1.49 3.75
CA LEU A 117 17.94 -0.67 3.05
C LEU A 117 17.01 0.00 4.07
N GLU A 118 16.94 1.33 4.03
CA GLU A 118 16.13 2.13 4.96
C GLU A 118 14.71 2.38 4.43
N SER A 119 14.53 2.37 3.12
CA SER A 119 13.24 2.58 2.47
C SER A 119 13.11 1.78 1.18
N CYS A 120 11.94 1.21 0.96
CA CYS A 120 11.53 0.63 -0.32
C CYS A 120 10.39 1.43 -0.96
N GLN A 121 10.34 2.74 -0.69
CA GLN A 121 9.32 3.64 -1.22
C GLN A 121 9.26 3.60 -2.74
N GLY A 122 8.09 3.23 -3.26
CA GLY A 122 7.81 3.18 -4.70
C GLY A 122 8.69 2.20 -5.49
N THR A 123 9.41 1.28 -4.85
CA THR A 123 10.39 0.42 -5.54
C THR A 123 9.81 -0.30 -6.74
N TYR A 124 8.60 -0.85 -6.60
CA TYR A 124 7.91 -1.58 -7.67
C TYR A 124 6.62 -0.89 -8.13
N CYS A 125 6.34 0.32 -7.65
CA CYS A 125 5.11 1.05 -7.96
C CYS A 125 4.92 1.24 -9.47
N GLY A 126 3.75 0.88 -9.97
CA GLY A 126 3.37 1.10 -11.38
C GLY A 126 4.09 0.21 -12.40
N TRP A 127 4.89 -0.74 -11.98
CA TRP A 127 5.63 -1.69 -12.85
C TRP A 127 4.75 -2.80 -13.40
N ASN A 128 3.47 -2.54 -13.70
CA ASN A 128 2.58 -3.64 -13.68
C ASN A 128 1.38 -3.64 -14.61
N ASN A 129 1.44 -2.91 -15.69
CA ASN A 129 0.30 -2.81 -16.58
C ASN A 129 0.37 -3.70 -17.84
N SER A 130 1.17 -4.76 -17.86
CA SER A 130 1.18 -5.70 -18.96
C SER A 130 0.88 -7.13 -18.49
N ASP A 131 0.17 -7.90 -19.29
CA ASP A 131 -0.21 -9.29 -19.00
C ASP A 131 1.00 -10.23 -18.80
N HIS A 132 2.22 -9.77 -19.12
CA HIS A 132 3.42 -10.59 -19.14
C HIS A 132 4.59 -10.04 -18.33
N GLY A 133 4.54 -8.80 -17.85
CA GLY A 133 5.66 -8.15 -17.16
C GLY A 133 5.32 -7.70 -15.74
N GLY A 134 6.25 -6.96 -15.13
CA GLY A 134 6.11 -6.39 -13.80
C GLY A 134 6.53 -7.34 -12.68
N VAL A 135 6.23 -6.95 -11.45
CA VAL A 135 6.59 -7.75 -10.27
C VAL A 135 5.73 -8.99 -10.17
N GLN A 136 6.37 -10.14 -10.07
CA GLN A 136 5.72 -11.45 -10.07
C GLN A 136 6.16 -12.30 -8.87
N GLY A 137 5.36 -13.32 -8.56
CA GLY A 137 5.66 -14.28 -7.52
C GLY A 137 5.31 -13.79 -6.12
N ARG A 138 5.97 -14.36 -5.12
CA ARG A 138 5.65 -14.06 -3.71
C ARG A 138 6.35 -12.80 -3.24
N ILE A 139 5.64 -12.02 -2.44
CA ILE A 139 6.27 -10.94 -1.67
C ILE A 139 7.21 -11.55 -0.63
N ILE A 140 8.40 -10.98 -0.56
CA ILE A 140 9.45 -11.40 0.36
C ILE A 140 9.38 -10.64 1.71
N PRO A 141 9.86 -11.23 2.82
CA PRO A 141 9.93 -10.55 4.10
C PRO A 141 10.75 -9.26 4.04
N TRP A 142 10.30 -8.23 4.75
CA TRP A 142 10.98 -6.93 4.81
C TRP A 142 12.39 -7.02 5.38
N GLY A 143 13.30 -6.18 4.87
CA GLY A 143 14.61 -5.93 5.47
C GLY A 143 14.49 -5.30 6.87
N ARG A 144 15.49 -5.51 7.72
CA ARG A 144 15.45 -5.10 9.14
C ARG A 144 15.40 -3.60 9.36
N SER A 145 15.99 -2.83 8.45
CA SER A 145 16.12 -1.37 8.57
C SER A 145 15.05 -0.60 7.80
N ILE A 146 14.16 -1.28 7.06
CA ILE A 146 13.12 -0.62 6.29
C ILE A 146 12.14 0.09 7.23
N SER A 147 12.09 1.42 7.13
CA SER A 147 11.20 2.29 7.88
C SER A 147 10.00 2.80 7.07
N SER A 148 10.08 2.79 5.73
CA SER A 148 9.01 3.16 4.83
C SER A 148 8.81 2.13 3.74
N THR A 149 7.56 1.69 3.60
CA THR A 149 7.08 0.83 2.51
C THR A 149 6.10 1.55 1.60
N PHE A 150 6.09 2.89 1.64
CA PHE A 150 5.19 3.76 0.89
C PHE A 150 5.11 3.34 -0.58
N CYS A 151 3.93 2.96 -1.06
CA CYS A 151 3.66 2.53 -2.44
C CYS A 151 4.62 1.44 -2.97
N CYS A 152 5.23 0.61 -2.11
CA CYS A 152 6.26 -0.33 -2.53
C CYS A 152 5.77 -1.31 -3.61
N TYR A 153 4.61 -1.91 -3.40
CA TYR A 153 3.97 -2.85 -4.34
C TYR A 153 2.68 -2.31 -4.96
N GLN A 154 2.44 -1.01 -4.87
CA GLN A 154 1.23 -0.40 -5.42
C GLN A 154 1.06 -0.78 -6.90
N PHE A 155 -0.16 -1.21 -7.29
CA PHE A 155 -0.51 -1.70 -8.63
C PHE A 155 0.24 -2.97 -9.07
N CYS A 156 0.74 -3.79 -8.16
CA CYS A 156 1.39 -5.05 -8.51
C CYS A 156 0.37 -6.20 -8.59
N PHE A 157 -0.33 -6.36 -9.73
CA PHE A 157 -1.41 -7.34 -9.93
C PHE A 157 -0.93 -8.79 -10.01
N ASN A 158 0.33 -9.02 -10.41
CA ASN A 158 0.91 -10.35 -10.63
C ASN A 158 1.67 -10.91 -9.40
N VAL A 159 1.71 -10.15 -8.28
CA VAL A 159 2.24 -10.68 -7.03
C VAL A 159 1.25 -11.66 -6.42
N THR A 160 1.77 -12.72 -5.81
CA THR A 160 0.96 -13.81 -5.25
C THR A 160 1.40 -14.15 -3.83
N GLY A 161 0.61 -15.00 -3.15
CA GLY A 161 0.89 -15.44 -1.79
C GLY A 161 0.32 -14.51 -0.74
N GLY A 162 0.82 -14.61 0.49
CA GLY A 162 0.34 -13.84 1.63
C GLY A 162 1.14 -12.57 1.89
N PHE A 163 0.63 -11.75 2.78
CA PHE A 163 1.29 -10.51 3.22
C PHE A 163 2.42 -10.81 4.19
N PRO A 164 3.61 -10.22 4.02
CA PRO A 164 4.71 -10.42 4.95
C PRO A 164 4.43 -9.72 6.30
N PRO A 165 4.94 -10.25 7.42
CA PRO A 165 4.80 -9.60 8.71
C PRO A 165 5.55 -8.26 8.73
N TRP A 166 4.95 -7.25 9.38
CA TRP A 166 5.58 -5.95 9.57
C TRP A 166 6.79 -6.04 10.50
N THR A 167 7.85 -5.33 10.16
CA THR A 167 8.98 -5.16 11.08
C THR A 167 8.72 -4.00 12.05
N PRO A 168 9.35 -3.99 13.24
CA PRO A 168 9.20 -2.90 14.18
C PRO A 168 9.70 -1.53 13.67
N MET A 169 10.49 -1.53 12.60
CA MET A 169 11.07 -0.29 12.04
C MET A 169 10.10 0.44 11.13
N ILE A 170 9.08 -0.23 10.58
CA ILE A 170 8.17 0.39 9.62
C ILE A 170 7.30 1.42 10.32
N ILE A 171 7.32 2.65 9.79
CA ILE A 171 6.59 3.83 10.24
C ILE A 171 5.50 4.21 9.24
N ASP A 172 5.83 4.17 7.95
CA ASP A 172 4.92 4.53 6.86
C ASP A 172 4.64 3.32 5.96
N ALA A 173 3.39 2.86 5.98
CA ALA A 173 2.88 1.76 5.16
C ALA A 173 1.82 2.22 4.16
N THR A 174 1.75 3.52 3.85
CA THR A 174 0.81 4.10 2.88
C THR A 174 0.94 3.41 1.52
N GLY A 175 -0.18 2.96 0.95
CA GLY A 175 -0.27 2.37 -0.38
C GLY A 175 0.57 1.11 -0.61
N THR A 176 1.09 0.48 0.45
CA THR A 176 2.06 -0.63 0.33
C THR A 176 1.57 -1.74 -0.60
N PHE A 177 0.31 -2.14 -0.47
CA PHE A 177 -0.31 -3.21 -1.25
C PHE A 177 -1.53 -2.73 -2.05
N ASP A 178 -1.68 -1.42 -2.25
CA ASP A 178 -2.81 -0.86 -3.00
C ASP A 178 -2.93 -1.55 -4.36
N ARG A 179 -4.12 -2.08 -4.64
CA ARG A 179 -4.47 -2.80 -5.87
C ARG A 179 -3.63 -4.05 -6.18
N CYS A 180 -3.07 -4.69 -5.16
CA CYS A 180 -2.40 -5.99 -5.33
C CYS A 180 -3.44 -7.12 -5.39
N THR A 181 -4.17 -7.24 -6.50
CA THR A 181 -5.31 -8.15 -6.65
C THR A 181 -4.95 -9.63 -6.61
N GLY A 182 -3.69 -9.98 -6.90
CA GLY A 182 -3.20 -11.37 -6.84
C GLY A 182 -2.75 -11.84 -5.45
N LEU A 183 -2.65 -10.92 -4.47
CA LEU A 183 -2.33 -11.30 -3.09
C LEU A 183 -3.54 -11.90 -2.38
N ALA A 184 -3.30 -12.99 -1.66
CA ALA A 184 -4.32 -13.60 -0.83
C ALA A 184 -3.72 -14.10 0.48
N GLY A 185 -4.25 -13.62 1.61
CA GLY A 185 -3.74 -14.01 2.92
C GLY A 185 -4.37 -13.23 4.06
N ARG A 186 -4.05 -13.67 5.28
CA ARG A 186 -4.44 -12.90 6.46
C ARG A 186 -3.65 -11.62 6.56
N VAL A 187 -4.35 -10.53 6.86
CA VAL A 187 -3.69 -9.26 7.21
C VAL A 187 -2.79 -9.50 8.42
N PRO A 188 -1.49 -9.19 8.34
CA PRO A 188 -0.56 -9.41 9.44
C PRO A 188 -0.83 -8.43 10.59
N LYS A 189 -0.46 -8.85 11.82
CA LYS A 189 -0.51 -7.96 12.97
C LYS A 189 0.33 -6.72 12.73
N TRP A 190 -0.24 -5.54 13.02
CA TRP A 190 0.38 -4.25 12.80
C TRP A 190 1.72 -4.09 13.53
N GLY A 191 2.66 -3.41 12.89
CA GLY A 191 3.87 -2.93 13.54
C GLY A 191 3.54 -1.79 14.51
N ARG A 192 4.11 -1.83 15.71
CA ARG A 192 3.80 -0.86 16.78
C ARG A 192 4.15 0.60 16.44
N ASN A 193 5.08 0.81 15.52
CA ASN A 193 5.58 2.14 15.15
C ASN A 193 4.91 2.71 13.89
N ILE A 194 3.95 2.00 13.30
CA ILE A 194 3.23 2.47 12.11
C ILE A 194 2.37 3.67 12.49
N THR A 195 2.55 4.77 11.75
CA THR A 195 1.80 6.01 11.91
C THR A 195 0.91 6.35 10.72
N LYS A 196 1.12 5.69 9.57
CA LYS A 196 0.35 5.90 8.33
C LYS A 196 -0.01 4.57 7.68
N LEU A 197 -1.29 4.41 7.37
CA LEU A 197 -1.88 3.22 6.75
C LEU A 197 -2.78 3.58 5.54
N ALA A 198 -2.78 4.84 5.08
CA ALA A 198 -3.61 5.22 3.96
C ALA A 198 -3.42 4.28 2.77
N GLN A 199 -4.52 3.79 2.19
CA GLN A 199 -4.53 2.88 1.03
C GLN A 199 -3.73 1.57 1.18
N CYS A 200 -3.35 1.16 2.40
CA CYS A 200 -2.43 0.04 2.61
C CYS A 200 -2.92 -1.28 1.99
N PHE A 201 -4.22 -1.58 2.10
CA PHE A 201 -4.90 -2.74 1.50
C PHE A 201 -6.07 -2.34 0.60
N CYS A 202 -6.03 -1.12 0.04
CA CYS A 202 -7.05 -0.65 -0.89
C CYS A 202 -7.11 -1.56 -2.12
N ASP A 203 -8.33 -1.91 -2.54
CA ASP A 203 -8.58 -2.79 -3.69
C ASP A 203 -7.80 -4.13 -3.64
N CYS A 204 -7.59 -4.68 -2.43
CA CYS A 204 -7.00 -5.99 -2.19
C CYS A 204 -8.08 -7.01 -1.76
N PRO A 205 -8.86 -7.59 -2.69
CA PRO A 205 -9.98 -8.49 -2.36
C PRO A 205 -9.53 -9.78 -1.67
N GLY A 206 -8.28 -10.21 -1.90
CA GLY A 206 -7.69 -11.39 -1.26
C GLY A 206 -7.17 -11.15 0.17
N ALA A 207 -7.12 -9.92 0.65
CA ALA A 207 -6.86 -9.63 2.05
C ALA A 207 -8.03 -10.15 2.90
N HIS A 208 -7.73 -11.01 3.87
CA HIS A 208 -8.79 -11.63 4.66
C HIS A 208 -8.41 -11.80 6.14
N GLY A 209 -9.40 -12.14 6.94
CA GLY A 209 -9.28 -12.33 8.38
C GLY A 209 -10.15 -11.36 9.16
N ARG A 210 -9.90 -11.25 10.45
CA ARG A 210 -10.59 -10.27 11.30
C ARG A 210 -9.82 -8.95 11.27
N PHE A 211 -10.55 -7.85 11.40
CA PHE A 211 -9.91 -6.56 11.69
C PHE A 211 -9.13 -6.67 13.00
N LEU A 212 -7.92 -6.14 12.99
CA LEU A 212 -7.02 -6.21 14.14
C LEU A 212 -6.97 -4.86 14.86
N PRO A 213 -6.71 -4.80 16.17
CA PRO A 213 -6.48 -3.55 16.87
C PRO A 213 -5.45 -2.70 16.15
N TRP A 214 -5.73 -1.40 16.01
CA TRP A 214 -4.91 -0.45 15.29
C TRP A 214 -3.58 -0.15 15.99
N PRO A 215 -2.55 0.33 15.26
CA PRO A 215 -1.38 0.93 15.88
C PRO A 215 -1.79 2.19 16.64
N GLU A 216 -1.41 2.30 17.92
CA GLU A 216 -1.85 3.37 18.82
C GLU A 216 -1.48 4.79 18.33
N ARG A 217 -0.47 4.91 17.48
CA ARG A 217 0.08 6.19 16.99
C ARG A 217 -0.29 6.48 15.54
N CYS A 218 -1.18 5.69 14.94
CA CYS A 218 -1.57 5.87 13.56
C CYS A 218 -2.59 6.99 13.42
N THR A 219 -2.32 7.93 12.52
CA THR A 219 -3.16 9.11 12.30
C THR A 219 -3.92 9.07 10.99
N ASP A 220 -3.44 8.28 10.01
CA ASP A 220 -4.00 8.27 8.66
C ASP A 220 -4.39 6.85 8.22
N PHE A 221 -5.69 6.66 8.03
CA PHE A 221 -6.34 5.41 7.63
C PHE A 221 -7.12 5.53 6.33
N ALA A 222 -7.00 6.66 5.61
CA ALA A 222 -7.76 6.90 4.40
C ALA A 222 -7.68 5.72 3.42
N SER A 223 -8.83 5.17 3.04
CA SER A 223 -8.95 4.01 2.14
C SER A 223 -8.16 2.75 2.56
N CYS A 224 -7.80 2.61 3.84
CA CYS A 224 -6.91 1.53 4.31
C CYS A 224 -7.39 0.14 3.91
N PHE A 225 -8.69 -0.14 4.02
CA PHE A 225 -9.35 -1.39 3.63
C PHE A 225 -10.42 -1.20 2.56
N LYS A 226 -10.40 -0.09 1.82
CA LYS A 226 -11.36 0.11 0.73
C LYS A 226 -11.38 -1.10 -0.19
N ASN A 227 -12.57 -1.67 -0.44
CA ASN A 227 -12.80 -2.86 -1.26
C ASN A 227 -12.00 -4.12 -0.86
N ALA A 228 -11.52 -4.20 0.39
CA ALA A 228 -10.92 -5.41 0.94
C ALA A 228 -12.01 -6.41 1.37
N THR A 229 -12.70 -7.00 0.39
CA THR A 229 -13.93 -7.78 0.57
C THR A 229 -13.76 -9.08 1.37
N GLY A 230 -12.54 -9.55 1.57
CA GLY A 230 -12.22 -10.72 2.40
C GLY A 230 -12.13 -10.44 3.90
N MET A 231 -12.08 -9.17 4.31
CA MET A 231 -12.03 -8.77 5.72
C MET A 231 -13.38 -8.96 6.41
N ARG A 232 -13.37 -9.37 7.68
CA ARG A 232 -14.59 -9.74 8.43
C ARG A 232 -14.52 -9.39 9.90
N GLY A 233 -15.71 -9.27 10.53
CA GLY A 233 -15.88 -9.11 11.97
C GLY A 233 -16.03 -7.66 12.39
N GLU A 234 -15.97 -7.43 13.70
CA GLU A 234 -16.14 -6.11 14.28
C GLU A 234 -14.96 -5.19 13.96
N ILE A 235 -15.29 -3.93 13.69
CA ILE A 235 -14.28 -2.89 13.48
C ILE A 235 -13.75 -2.47 14.86
N PRO A 236 -12.42 -2.51 15.08
CA PRO A 236 -11.84 -2.09 16.36
C PRO A 236 -12.04 -0.59 16.60
N ALA A 237 -12.08 -0.19 17.87
CA ALA A 237 -12.07 1.22 18.24
C ALA A 237 -10.87 1.94 17.61
N TRP A 238 -11.11 3.17 17.14
CA TRP A 238 -10.08 4.02 16.56
C TRP A 238 -9.09 4.50 17.63
N PRO A 239 -7.80 4.68 17.28
CA PRO A 239 -6.88 5.44 18.15
C PRO A 239 -7.36 6.88 18.27
N GLU A 240 -7.24 7.48 19.46
CA GLU A 240 -7.69 8.86 19.70
C GLU A 240 -6.97 9.90 18.81
N CYS A 241 -5.77 9.57 18.31
CA CYS A 241 -5.00 10.40 17.39
C CYS A 241 -5.38 10.24 15.92
N ALA A 242 -6.33 9.39 15.56
CA ALA A 242 -6.72 9.18 14.16
C ALA A 242 -7.39 10.43 13.60
N GLU A 243 -6.87 10.92 12.47
CA GLU A 243 -7.28 12.17 11.85
C GLU A 243 -8.05 11.96 10.53
N SER A 244 -7.57 11.06 9.68
CA SER A 244 -8.12 10.81 8.34
C SER A 244 -8.66 9.39 8.23
N LEU A 245 -9.96 9.28 8.00
CA LEU A 245 -10.71 8.02 7.94
C LEU A 245 -11.49 7.88 6.63
N ASP A 246 -11.26 8.75 5.65
CA ASP A 246 -11.99 8.76 4.38
C ASP A 246 -11.94 7.40 3.70
N SER A 247 -13.12 6.84 3.36
CA SER A 247 -13.24 5.53 2.69
C SER A 247 -12.52 4.36 3.40
N ALA A 248 -12.18 4.48 4.69
CA ALA A 248 -11.30 3.51 5.38
C ALA A 248 -11.81 2.07 5.29
N PHE A 249 -13.13 1.85 5.27
CA PHE A 249 -13.79 0.56 5.12
C PHE A 249 -14.78 0.51 3.95
N GLU A 250 -14.78 1.49 3.05
CA GLU A 250 -15.68 1.50 1.89
C GLU A 250 -15.65 0.15 1.17
N GLY A 251 -16.82 -0.47 0.95
CA GLY A 251 -16.92 -1.77 0.29
C GLY A 251 -16.55 -2.99 1.14
N CYS A 252 -16.29 -2.84 2.45
CA CYS A 252 -16.02 -3.95 3.36
C CYS A 252 -17.32 -4.61 3.85
N ALA A 253 -18.02 -5.33 2.97
CA ALA A 253 -19.30 -5.99 3.28
C ALA A 253 -19.22 -7.02 4.42
N GLY A 254 -18.04 -7.52 4.77
CA GLY A 254 -17.81 -8.44 5.88
C GLY A 254 -17.62 -7.79 7.23
N ALA A 255 -17.58 -6.45 7.31
CA ALA A 255 -17.59 -5.72 8.58
C ALA A 255 -18.93 -5.93 9.29
N THR A 256 -18.91 -6.20 10.60
CA THR A 256 -20.12 -6.50 11.40
C THR A 256 -20.10 -5.74 12.72
N GLY A 257 -21.24 -5.75 13.42
CA GLY A 257 -21.39 -5.08 14.70
C GLY A 257 -21.72 -3.59 14.56
N LEU A 258 -21.28 -2.81 15.53
CA LEU A 258 -21.57 -1.38 15.58
C LEU A 258 -20.43 -0.56 14.97
N ILE A 259 -20.77 0.55 14.34
CA ILE A 259 -19.79 1.59 14.00
C ILE A 259 -19.15 2.10 15.28
N PRO A 260 -17.81 2.06 15.42
CA PRO A 260 -17.12 2.54 16.60
C PRO A 260 -17.20 4.07 16.72
N LYS A 261 -17.08 4.57 17.95
CA LYS A 261 -17.00 6.00 18.24
C LYS A 261 -15.88 6.66 17.44
N TRP A 262 -16.16 7.86 16.93
CA TRP A 262 -15.14 8.66 16.25
C TRP A 262 -14.05 9.12 17.22
N PRO A 263 -12.79 9.13 16.80
CA PRO A 263 -11.68 9.64 17.63
C PRO A 263 -11.78 11.16 17.80
N GLU A 264 -11.20 11.67 18.90
CA GLU A 264 -11.23 13.12 19.17
C GLU A 264 -10.47 13.95 18.12
N ALA A 265 -9.40 13.38 17.53
CA ALA A 265 -8.57 14.05 16.54
C ALA A 265 -9.13 14.02 15.11
N VAL A 266 -10.29 13.38 14.88
CA VAL A 266 -10.82 13.17 13.52
C VAL A 266 -11.03 14.48 12.77
N LYS A 267 -10.61 14.50 11.51
CA LYS A 267 -10.76 15.65 10.60
C LYS A 267 -11.59 15.31 9.36
N SER A 268 -11.60 14.04 8.94
CA SER A 268 -12.29 13.58 7.74
C SER A 268 -12.74 12.13 7.87
N VAL A 269 -13.98 11.83 7.45
CA VAL A 269 -14.63 10.51 7.55
C VAL A 269 -15.49 10.18 6.32
N ASN A 270 -15.32 10.88 5.20
CA ASN A 270 -16.14 10.72 4.00
C ASN A 270 -16.14 9.25 3.54
N TYR A 271 -17.31 8.68 3.28
CA TYR A 271 -17.49 7.29 2.84
C TYR A 271 -16.85 6.22 3.74
N CYS A 272 -16.48 6.53 4.98
CA CYS A 272 -15.71 5.64 5.85
C CYS A 272 -16.29 4.22 5.92
N TYR A 273 -17.60 4.08 6.03
CA TYR A 273 -18.32 2.80 6.13
C TYR A 273 -19.29 2.56 4.97
N LYS A 274 -19.14 3.28 3.87
CA LYS A 274 -19.99 3.10 2.70
C LYS A 274 -19.93 1.65 2.22
N ASP A 275 -21.08 1.07 1.88
CA ASP A 275 -21.21 -0.32 1.39
C ASP A 275 -20.74 -1.41 2.38
N CYS A 276 -20.70 -1.10 3.70
CA CYS A 276 -20.45 -2.06 4.78
C CYS A 276 -21.75 -2.73 5.23
N ALA A 277 -22.36 -3.55 4.38
CA ALA A 277 -23.69 -4.12 4.57
C ALA A 277 -23.88 -5.00 5.84
N GLY A 278 -22.80 -5.42 6.49
CA GLY A 278 -22.85 -6.23 7.70
C GLY A 278 -22.91 -5.42 9.00
N LEU A 279 -22.77 -4.10 8.96
CA LEU A 279 -22.92 -3.24 10.13
C LEU A 279 -24.39 -3.12 10.52
N THR A 280 -24.68 -3.16 11.82
CA THR A 280 -26.05 -3.24 12.37
C THR A 280 -26.51 -1.99 13.10
N GLY A 281 -25.65 -1.02 13.30
CA GLY A 281 -25.94 0.22 14.02
C GLY A 281 -24.68 1.05 14.24
N ALA A 282 -24.79 2.07 15.07
CA ALA A 282 -23.68 2.88 15.51
C ALA A 282 -23.47 2.75 17.03
N TRP A 283 -22.35 3.25 17.54
CA TRP A 283 -22.01 3.24 18.95
C TRP A 283 -23.01 4.03 19.84
N THR A 284 -23.88 4.81 19.23
CA THR A 284 -24.95 5.56 19.89
C THR A 284 -26.18 5.68 18.99
N ASP A 285 -27.36 5.79 19.58
CA ASP A 285 -28.63 6.08 18.89
C ASP A 285 -28.87 7.59 18.78
N ASP A 286 -28.03 8.44 19.40
CA ASP A 286 -28.15 9.89 19.33
C ASP A 286 -27.47 10.43 18.07
N PRO A 287 -28.25 10.91 17.07
CA PRO A 287 -27.68 11.43 15.82
C PRO A 287 -26.74 12.62 16.04
N ALA A 288 -26.95 13.39 17.12
CA ALA A 288 -26.09 14.53 17.44
C ALA A 288 -24.67 14.11 17.79
N LEU A 289 -24.52 12.95 18.44
CA LEU A 289 -23.21 12.40 18.80
C LEU A 289 -22.55 11.66 17.63
N LEU A 290 -23.31 11.21 16.64
CA LEU A 290 -22.79 10.61 15.43
C LEU A 290 -22.06 11.62 14.54
N MET A 291 -22.37 12.91 14.71
CA MET A 291 -21.79 14.00 13.92
C MET A 291 -20.97 14.94 14.83
N PRO A 292 -19.65 14.85 14.87
CA PRO A 292 -18.81 15.78 15.62
C PRO A 292 -18.89 17.19 15.00
N GLU A 293 -19.61 18.10 15.69
CA GLU A 293 -20.11 19.38 15.16
C GLU A 293 -19.08 20.34 14.60
N GLU A 294 -17.93 20.45 15.22
CA GLU A 294 -16.99 21.56 14.93
C GLU A 294 -15.93 21.22 13.87
N LYS A 295 -15.54 19.96 13.80
CA LYS A 295 -14.37 19.54 13.02
C LYS A 295 -14.72 19.23 11.56
N LEU A 296 -15.97 18.92 11.27
CA LEU A 296 -16.44 18.55 9.92
C LEU A 296 -17.10 19.72 9.17
N ARG A 297 -17.31 20.87 9.81
CA ARG A 297 -17.80 22.09 9.15
C ARG A 297 -16.96 22.55 7.97
N ASN A 298 -15.70 22.20 7.95
CA ASN A 298 -14.75 22.59 6.92
C ASN A 298 -14.57 21.54 5.82
N SER A 299 -15.27 20.41 5.89
CA SER A 299 -15.31 19.45 4.79
C SER A 299 -16.36 19.94 3.78
N PRO A 300 -15.96 20.44 2.59
CA PRO A 300 -16.90 21.06 1.64
C PRO A 300 -17.76 20.03 0.89
N THR A 301 -17.74 18.75 1.27
CA THR A 301 -18.40 17.68 0.52
C THR A 301 -19.64 17.19 1.26
N SER A 302 -20.76 17.16 0.52
CA SER A 302 -22.07 16.59 0.86
C SER A 302 -22.05 15.08 1.18
N ASP A 303 -20.87 14.46 1.31
CA ASP A 303 -20.70 13.01 1.32
C ASP A 303 -20.54 12.40 2.72
N TYR A 304 -20.53 13.25 3.75
CA TYR A 304 -20.40 12.82 5.13
C TYR A 304 -21.49 11.84 5.57
N TYR A 305 -22.75 12.11 5.23
CA TYR A 305 -23.88 11.25 5.56
C TYR A 305 -23.79 9.87 4.88
N ARG A 306 -23.09 9.75 3.75
CA ARG A 306 -22.89 8.47 3.05
C ARG A 306 -22.04 7.48 3.84
N CYS A 307 -21.40 7.89 4.92
CA CYS A 307 -20.79 6.96 5.88
C CYS A 307 -21.81 5.99 6.47
N TYR A 308 -23.09 6.37 6.52
CA TYR A 308 -24.14 5.62 7.19
C TYR A 308 -25.15 5.00 6.22
N ASP A 309 -24.93 5.05 4.92
CA ASP A 309 -25.85 4.59 3.85
C ASP A 309 -26.39 3.17 4.01
N VAL A 310 -25.68 2.34 4.76
CA VAL A 310 -26.05 0.91 4.95
C VAL A 310 -26.44 0.57 6.38
N VAL A 311 -26.41 1.54 7.29
CA VAL A 311 -26.77 1.30 8.70
C VAL A 311 -28.26 1.53 8.86
N THR A 312 -29.02 0.44 9.01
CA THR A 312 -30.48 0.47 9.14
C THR A 312 -30.92 1.40 10.28
N GLY A 313 -31.68 2.45 9.95
CA GLY A 313 -32.21 3.43 10.90
C GLY A 313 -31.30 4.62 11.23
N CYS A 314 -30.00 4.56 10.91
CA CYS A 314 -29.09 5.69 11.16
C CYS A 314 -29.01 6.66 9.98
N ALA A 315 -29.04 6.17 8.74
CA ALA A 315 -28.82 6.99 7.55
C ALA A 315 -29.84 8.14 7.42
N ASP A 316 -31.13 7.88 7.64
CA ASP A 316 -32.17 8.90 7.56
C ASP A 316 -32.04 9.93 8.68
N ALA A 317 -31.77 9.50 9.92
CA ALA A 317 -31.62 10.41 11.05
C ALA A 317 -30.36 11.32 10.87
N VAL A 318 -29.26 10.80 10.37
CA VAL A 318 -28.04 11.58 10.07
C VAL A 318 -28.29 12.52 8.89
N ARG A 319 -28.99 12.06 7.82
CA ARG A 319 -29.40 12.91 6.70
C ARG A 319 -30.24 14.08 7.19
N ASP A 320 -31.26 13.80 8.00
CA ASP A 320 -32.18 14.82 8.48
C ASP A 320 -31.46 15.88 9.31
N LEU A 321 -30.59 15.44 10.22
CA LEU A 321 -29.78 16.34 11.02
C LEU A 321 -28.82 17.19 10.16
N PHE A 322 -28.23 16.59 9.11
CA PHE A 322 -27.34 17.27 8.16
C PHE A 322 -28.06 18.44 7.46
N TRP A 323 -29.30 18.21 6.96
CA TRP A 323 -30.08 19.26 6.32
C TRP A 323 -30.66 20.26 7.31
N ASP A 324 -31.11 19.84 8.47
CA ASP A 324 -31.63 20.71 9.51
C ASP A 324 -30.59 21.72 10.02
N ARG A 325 -29.30 21.33 9.97
CA ARG A 325 -28.18 22.22 10.28
C ARG A 325 -27.67 23.03 9.09
N ASN A 326 -28.39 22.98 7.95
CA ASN A 326 -28.04 23.68 6.71
C ASN A 326 -26.64 23.36 6.14
N TRP A 327 -26.12 22.17 6.43
CA TRP A 327 -24.83 21.74 5.89
C TRP A 327 -24.91 21.31 4.42
N GLY A 328 -26.13 20.99 3.94
CA GLY A 328 -26.42 20.69 2.53
C GLY A 328 -26.32 21.90 1.61
N GLY A 329 -26.26 23.12 2.14
CA GLY A 329 -26.17 24.34 1.35
C GLY A 329 -27.35 24.50 0.38
N THR A 330 -27.07 24.68 -0.91
CA THR A 330 -28.07 24.82 -1.98
C THR A 330 -28.51 23.49 -2.60
N ILE A 331 -27.99 22.37 -2.14
CA ILE A 331 -28.35 21.04 -2.66
C ILE A 331 -29.73 20.68 -2.14
N PRO A 332 -30.67 20.24 -3.00
CA PRO A 332 -32.00 19.82 -2.56
C PRO A 332 -31.90 18.66 -1.57
N ARG A 333 -32.71 18.71 -0.49
CA ARG A 333 -32.83 17.61 0.46
C ARG A 333 -33.47 16.41 -0.23
N PRO A 334 -32.83 15.24 -0.31
CA PRO A 334 -33.46 14.03 -0.83
C PRO A 334 -34.54 13.51 0.14
N GLU A 335 -35.57 12.88 -0.40
CA GLU A 335 -36.70 12.37 0.42
C GLU A 335 -36.27 11.21 1.31
N THR A 336 -35.37 10.36 0.81
CA THR A 336 -34.82 9.21 1.56
C THR A 336 -33.31 9.10 1.40
N ALA A 337 -32.63 8.42 2.32
CA ALA A 337 -31.19 8.13 2.19
C ALA A 337 -30.88 7.25 0.95
N LEU A 338 -31.88 6.48 0.46
CA LEU A 338 -31.75 5.64 -0.72
C LEU A 338 -31.64 6.47 -2.01
N GLU A 339 -32.32 7.62 -2.10
CA GLU A 339 -32.29 8.52 -3.27
C GLU A 339 -30.95 9.24 -3.43
N MET A 340 -30.15 9.24 -2.38
CA MET A 340 -28.80 9.78 -2.42
C MET A 340 -27.78 8.88 -3.13
N LYS A 341 -28.17 7.64 -3.51
CA LYS A 341 -27.31 6.66 -4.19
C LYS A 341 -27.26 6.84 -5.71
N THR A 342 -28.13 7.66 -6.27
CA THR A 342 -28.17 8.00 -7.70
C THR A 342 -27.50 9.32 -7.97
#